data_f5dec382f3dd649cc33b58fd18141ef6
#
_entry.id   f5dec382f3dd649cc33b58fd18141ef6
#
_cell.length_a   1.000
_cell.length_b   1.000
_cell.length_c   1.000
_cell.angle_alpha   90.00
_cell.angle_beta   90.00
_cell.angle_gamma   90.00
#
_symmetry.space_group_name_H-M   'P 1'
#
loop_
_entity.id
_entity.type
_entity.pdbx_description
1 polymer ?
#
loop_
_entity_poly.entity_id
_entity_poly.type
_entity_poly.pdbx_seq_one_letter_code
_entity_poly.pdbx_strand_id
1 'polypeptide(L)'
;MGVGKTTVCRILKQQLPDAVFLDGDWCWDADPFVVTEETKAMVLQNICFVLGQFLRCSAYRNVIFCWVMQDQAVIDDILARLEPDTRNCRVHAISLLADAATVQARLQKDIEGGVRTADVVARSLARLPCYRQLNTRKIDTAGRTPGAVAAQIARL
;
A
#
# COMPACT_ATOMS: atom_id res chain seq x y z
N MET A 1 -7.02 -3.85 5.26
CA MET A 1 -7.07 -2.43 5.73
C MET A 1 -6.73 -2.40 7.21
N GLY A 2 -6.61 -1.24 7.89
CA GLY A 2 -6.34 -1.15 9.33
C GLY A 2 -4.90 -1.41 9.81
N VAL A 3 -3.97 -1.82 8.94
CA VAL A 3 -2.56 -2.09 9.31
C VAL A 3 -1.67 -0.84 9.31
N GLY A 4 -2.19 0.33 8.89
CA GLY A 4 -1.48 1.60 8.93
C GLY A 4 -0.61 1.93 7.71
N LYS A 5 -0.86 1.33 6.52
CA LYS A 5 -0.06 1.56 5.30
C LYS A 5 0.15 3.05 4.98
N THR A 6 -0.93 3.79 4.76
CA THR A 6 -0.86 5.21 4.38
C THR A 6 -0.13 6.05 5.42
N THR A 7 -0.37 5.79 6.71
CA THR A 7 0.30 6.50 7.81
C THR A 7 1.81 6.23 7.81
N VAL A 8 2.21 4.95 7.71
CA VAL A 8 3.62 4.55 7.64
C VAL A 8 4.29 5.15 6.41
N CYS A 9 3.65 5.09 5.23
CA CYS A 9 4.19 5.65 4.00
C CYS A 9 4.36 7.18 4.05
N ARG A 10 3.43 7.91 4.68
CA ARG A 10 3.58 9.36 4.88
C ARG A 10 4.76 9.71 5.77
N ILE A 11 4.99 8.95 6.85
CA ILE A 11 6.15 9.13 7.73
C ILE A 11 7.43 8.76 6.97
N LEU A 12 7.44 7.63 6.25
CA LEU A 12 8.59 7.18 5.47
C LEU A 12 8.99 8.23 4.41
N LYS A 13 8.01 8.87 3.74
CA LYS A 13 8.26 9.97 2.81
C LYS A 13 9.01 11.14 3.47
N GLN A 14 8.74 11.42 4.74
CA GLN A 14 9.42 12.49 5.48
C GLN A 14 10.83 12.11 5.96
N GLN A 15 11.09 10.81 6.12
CA GLN A 15 12.37 10.28 6.61
C GLN A 15 13.38 10.01 5.49
N LEU A 16 12.91 9.68 4.29
CA LEU A 16 13.77 9.41 3.14
C LEU A 16 14.03 10.68 2.35
N PRO A 17 15.29 10.90 1.90
CA PRO A 17 15.61 12.04 1.05
C PRO A 17 14.93 11.92 -0.32
N ASP A 18 14.54 13.04 -0.91
CA ASP A 18 14.00 13.12 -2.27
C ASP A 18 12.92 12.07 -2.52
N ALA A 19 11.96 11.96 -1.59
CA ALA A 19 10.94 10.92 -1.62
C ALA A 19 9.61 11.43 -2.16
N VAL A 20 8.99 10.63 -3.04
CA VAL A 20 7.61 10.82 -3.49
C VAL A 20 6.75 9.64 -3.04
N PHE A 21 5.47 9.89 -2.78
CA PHE A 21 4.52 8.88 -2.32
C PHE A 21 3.25 8.88 -3.15
N LEU A 22 2.85 7.70 -3.59
CA LEU A 22 1.57 7.42 -4.22
C LEU A 22 0.76 6.45 -3.35
N ASP A 23 -0.47 6.82 -3.01
CA ASP A 23 -1.49 5.87 -2.54
C ASP A 23 -2.33 5.45 -3.75
N GLY A 24 -2.45 4.16 -3.99
CA GLY A 24 -3.21 3.63 -5.14
C GLY A 24 -4.69 4.03 -5.12
N ASP A 25 -5.24 4.30 -3.95
CA ASP A 25 -6.63 4.77 -3.82
C ASP A 25 -6.82 6.15 -4.48
N TRP A 26 -5.77 6.97 -4.64
CA TRP A 26 -5.85 8.25 -5.36
C TRP A 26 -5.98 8.10 -6.88
N CYS A 27 -5.71 6.91 -7.41
CA CYS A 27 -5.85 6.62 -8.83
C CYS A 27 -7.25 6.13 -9.21
N TRP A 28 -8.14 5.99 -8.22
CA TRP A 28 -9.50 5.50 -8.42
C TRP A 28 -10.43 6.06 -7.32
N ASP A 29 -10.84 7.30 -7.49
CA ASP A 29 -11.85 7.96 -6.67
C ASP A 29 -13.09 8.19 -7.54
N ALA A 30 -14.20 7.53 -7.23
CA ALA A 30 -15.41 7.54 -8.04
C ALA A 30 -16.67 7.37 -7.19
N ASP A 31 -17.74 8.04 -7.61
CA ASP A 31 -19.09 7.91 -7.07
C ASP A 31 -20.11 7.73 -8.23
N PRO A 32 -20.82 6.59 -8.34
CA PRO A 32 -20.69 5.38 -7.52
C PRO A 32 -19.36 4.65 -7.78
N PHE A 33 -18.82 3.97 -6.74
CA PHE A 33 -17.64 3.15 -6.89
C PHE A 33 -17.98 1.80 -7.54
N VAL A 34 -17.68 1.66 -8.81
CA VAL A 34 -18.03 0.50 -9.64
C VAL A 34 -16.81 -0.34 -9.94
N VAL A 35 -16.85 -1.63 -9.57
CA VAL A 35 -15.76 -2.58 -9.76
C VAL A 35 -16.11 -3.54 -10.91
N THR A 36 -15.46 -3.38 -12.07
CA THR A 36 -15.51 -4.25 -13.25
C THR A 36 -14.11 -4.61 -13.69
N GLU A 37 -13.97 -5.52 -14.66
CA GLU A 37 -12.66 -5.81 -15.24
C GLU A 37 -12.07 -4.57 -15.95
N GLU A 38 -12.92 -3.76 -16.57
CA GLU A 38 -12.50 -2.52 -17.20
C GLU A 38 -11.95 -1.51 -16.19
N THR A 39 -12.66 -1.26 -15.08
CA THR A 39 -12.20 -0.32 -14.06
C THR A 39 -10.97 -0.82 -13.29
N LYS A 40 -10.82 -2.14 -13.12
CA LYS A 40 -9.59 -2.75 -12.60
C LYS A 40 -8.41 -2.54 -13.55
N ALA A 41 -8.60 -2.75 -14.85
CA ALA A 41 -7.57 -2.50 -15.86
C ALA A 41 -7.18 -1.01 -15.90
N MET A 42 -8.17 -0.12 -15.87
CA MET A 42 -7.96 1.34 -15.82
C MET A 42 -7.12 1.75 -14.61
N VAL A 43 -7.47 1.32 -13.40
CA VAL A 43 -6.72 1.73 -12.19
C VAL A 43 -5.27 1.22 -12.22
N LEU A 44 -5.03 0.00 -12.71
CA LEU A 44 -3.67 -0.53 -12.87
C LEU A 44 -2.85 0.31 -13.87
N GLN A 45 -3.46 0.74 -14.98
CA GLN A 45 -2.82 1.64 -15.94
C GLN A 45 -2.49 2.99 -15.31
N ASN A 46 -3.43 3.59 -14.58
CA ASN A 46 -3.22 4.87 -13.89
C ASN A 46 -2.08 4.77 -12.87
N ILE A 47 -2.07 3.74 -12.04
CA ILE A 47 -1.02 3.49 -11.04
C ILE A 47 0.34 3.35 -11.73
N CYS A 48 0.46 2.47 -12.73
CA CYS A 48 1.72 2.24 -13.43
C CYS A 48 2.20 3.48 -14.18
N PHE A 49 1.28 4.24 -14.79
CA PHE A 49 1.63 5.49 -15.45
C PHE A 49 2.25 6.49 -14.48
N VAL A 50 1.59 6.75 -13.35
CA VAL A 50 2.07 7.72 -12.33
C VAL A 50 3.39 7.25 -11.72
N LEU A 51 3.50 5.97 -11.35
CA LEU A 51 4.74 5.41 -10.80
C LEU A 51 5.89 5.50 -11.81
N GLY A 52 5.65 5.19 -13.09
CA GLY A 52 6.65 5.33 -14.14
C GLY A 52 7.13 6.78 -14.31
N GLN A 53 6.23 7.78 -14.19
CA GLN A 53 6.63 9.19 -14.20
C GLN A 53 7.55 9.52 -13.01
N PHE A 54 7.24 9.03 -11.82
CA PHE A 54 8.09 9.25 -10.64
C PHE A 54 9.46 8.59 -10.77
N LEU A 55 9.51 7.35 -11.27
CA LEU A 55 10.75 6.58 -11.45
C LEU A 55 11.69 7.21 -12.48
N ARG A 56 11.15 7.85 -13.52
CA ARG A 56 11.94 8.57 -14.54
C ARG A 56 12.33 9.98 -14.13
N CYS A 57 11.72 10.53 -13.09
CA CYS A 57 12.00 11.89 -12.64
C CYS A 57 13.27 11.95 -11.78
N SER A 58 14.28 12.65 -12.22
CA SER A 58 15.57 12.80 -11.52
C SER A 58 15.49 13.52 -10.16
N ALA A 59 14.35 14.17 -9.89
CA ALA A 59 14.11 14.82 -8.60
C ALA A 59 13.83 13.82 -7.46
N TYR A 60 13.50 12.57 -7.78
CA TYR A 60 13.13 11.58 -6.79
C TYR A 60 14.10 10.40 -6.75
N ARG A 61 14.69 10.17 -5.57
CA ARG A 61 15.55 9.02 -5.29
C ARG A 61 14.79 7.87 -4.65
N ASN A 62 13.66 8.17 -4.02
CA ASN A 62 12.82 7.21 -3.31
C ASN A 62 11.38 7.35 -3.78
N VAL A 63 10.83 6.29 -4.38
CA VAL A 63 9.42 6.19 -4.77
C VAL A 63 8.72 5.24 -3.82
N ILE A 64 7.72 5.74 -3.10
CA ILE A 64 6.94 4.98 -2.13
C ILE A 64 5.56 4.76 -2.72
N PHE A 65 5.10 3.52 -2.73
CA PHE A 65 3.77 3.16 -3.18
C PHE A 65 3.07 2.30 -2.14
N CYS A 66 1.79 2.54 -1.89
CA CYS A 66 0.96 1.62 -1.14
C CYS A 66 -0.43 1.47 -1.77
N TRP A 67 -0.95 0.26 -1.69
CA TRP A 67 -2.31 -0.06 -2.10
C TRP A 67 -2.81 -1.32 -1.40
N VAL A 68 -4.10 -1.67 -1.58
CA VAL A 68 -4.68 -2.91 -1.08
C VAL A 68 -4.47 -4.01 -2.13
N MET A 69 -3.39 -4.76 -2.00
CA MET A 69 -3.02 -5.88 -2.89
C MET A 69 -2.99 -7.18 -2.09
N GLN A 70 -4.04 -7.99 -2.18
CA GLN A 70 -4.16 -9.28 -1.48
C GLN A 70 -3.84 -10.45 -2.39
N ASP A 71 -3.66 -10.21 -3.68
CA ASP A 71 -3.35 -11.18 -4.71
C ASP A 71 -1.93 -10.94 -5.23
N GLN A 72 -1.12 -12.00 -5.30
CA GLN A 72 0.24 -11.95 -5.81
C GLN A 72 0.27 -11.50 -7.27
N ALA A 73 -0.69 -11.94 -8.08
CA ALA A 73 -0.76 -11.59 -9.49
C ALA A 73 -0.85 -10.08 -9.74
N VAL A 74 -1.52 -9.33 -8.85
CA VAL A 74 -1.59 -7.87 -8.96
C VAL A 74 -0.23 -7.22 -8.69
N ILE A 75 0.52 -7.74 -7.71
CA ILE A 75 1.86 -7.25 -7.40
C ILE A 75 2.80 -7.54 -8.59
N ASP A 76 2.75 -8.75 -9.10
CA ASP A 76 3.61 -9.19 -10.20
C ASP A 76 3.31 -8.42 -11.50
N ASP A 77 2.03 -8.13 -11.80
CA ASP A 77 1.63 -7.33 -12.97
C ASP A 77 2.16 -5.88 -12.86
N ILE A 78 2.03 -5.24 -11.69
CA ILE A 78 2.58 -3.90 -11.47
C ILE A 78 4.11 -3.90 -11.64
N LEU A 79 4.81 -4.87 -11.05
CA LEU A 79 6.26 -4.96 -11.15
C LEU A 79 6.72 -5.23 -12.59
N ALA A 80 6.03 -6.09 -13.31
CA ALA A 80 6.33 -6.39 -14.72
C ALA A 80 6.15 -5.17 -15.61
N ARG A 81 5.07 -4.38 -15.42
CA ARG A 81 4.83 -3.14 -16.18
C ARG A 81 5.86 -2.06 -15.89
N LEU A 82 6.43 -2.04 -14.68
CA LEU A 82 7.44 -1.07 -14.25
C LEU A 82 8.88 -1.55 -14.46
N GLU A 83 9.09 -2.81 -14.89
CA GLU A 83 10.43 -3.38 -15.08
C GLU A 83 11.38 -2.47 -15.86
N PRO A 84 10.99 -1.86 -17.01
CA PRO A 84 11.88 -0.99 -17.74
C PRO A 84 12.38 0.22 -16.94
N ASP A 85 11.54 0.76 -16.06
CA ASP A 85 11.84 1.92 -15.22
C ASP A 85 12.58 1.55 -13.92
N THR A 86 12.48 0.28 -13.47
CA THR A 86 13.05 -0.21 -12.20
C THR A 86 14.38 -0.95 -12.34
N ARG A 87 14.93 -1.12 -13.54
CA ARG A 87 16.17 -1.90 -13.79
C ARG A 87 17.35 -1.51 -12.91
N ASN A 88 17.45 -0.23 -12.57
CA ASN A 88 18.52 0.31 -11.73
C ASN A 88 18.03 0.65 -10.31
N CYS A 89 16.84 0.21 -9.94
CA CYS A 89 16.24 0.48 -8.64
C CYS A 89 16.32 -0.75 -7.74
N ARG A 90 16.49 -0.52 -6.45
CA ARG A 90 16.27 -1.55 -5.43
C ARG A 90 14.80 -1.56 -5.08
N VAL A 91 14.09 -2.63 -5.46
CA VAL A 91 12.66 -2.77 -5.19
C VAL A 91 12.42 -3.59 -3.93
N HIS A 92 11.64 -3.06 -2.99
CA HIS A 92 11.25 -3.71 -1.76
C HIS A 92 9.73 -3.91 -1.73
N ALA A 93 9.27 -5.14 -1.99
CA ALA A 93 7.87 -5.52 -1.80
C ALA A 93 7.63 -5.88 -0.32
N ILE A 94 6.76 -5.12 0.37
CA ILE A 94 6.54 -5.22 1.80
C ILE A 94 5.06 -5.40 2.12
N SER A 95 4.73 -6.38 2.98
CA SER A 95 3.41 -6.51 3.59
C SER A 95 3.47 -6.12 5.06
N LEU A 96 2.69 -5.10 5.42
CA LEU A 96 2.43 -4.79 6.83
C LEU A 96 1.36 -5.75 7.35
N LEU A 97 1.66 -6.44 8.45
CA LEU A 97 0.77 -7.39 9.10
C LEU A 97 0.37 -6.87 10.48
N ALA A 98 -0.77 -7.32 10.94
CA ALA A 98 -1.19 -7.25 12.35
C ALA A 98 -2.11 -8.44 12.62
N ASP A 99 -2.30 -8.80 13.90
CA ASP A 99 -3.30 -9.77 14.30
C ASP A 99 -4.73 -9.23 14.14
N ALA A 100 -5.70 -10.14 14.19
CA ALA A 100 -7.11 -9.82 13.98
C ALA A 100 -7.63 -8.79 15.01
N ALA A 101 -7.24 -8.92 16.27
CA ALA A 101 -7.68 -8.03 17.34
C ALA A 101 -7.15 -6.60 17.13
N THR A 102 -5.88 -6.45 16.77
CA THR A 102 -5.28 -5.16 16.44
C THR A 102 -5.95 -4.50 15.24
N VAL A 103 -6.21 -5.26 14.17
CA VAL A 103 -6.90 -4.74 12.96
C VAL A 103 -8.31 -4.31 13.31
N GLN A 104 -9.07 -5.13 14.05
CA GLN A 104 -10.42 -4.81 14.47
C GLN A 104 -10.47 -3.54 15.32
N ALA A 105 -9.61 -3.41 16.34
CA ALA A 105 -9.57 -2.25 17.20
C ALA A 105 -9.24 -0.95 16.44
N ARG A 106 -8.33 -1.01 15.46
CA ARG A 106 -7.98 0.16 14.62
C ARG A 106 -9.12 0.55 13.69
N LEU A 107 -9.78 -0.43 13.06
CA LEU A 107 -10.92 -0.17 12.19
C LEU A 107 -12.13 0.34 12.97
N GLN A 108 -12.35 -0.13 14.20
CA GLN A 108 -13.42 0.37 15.05
C GLN A 108 -13.25 1.86 15.35
N LYS A 109 -12.03 2.33 15.66
CA LYS A 109 -11.73 3.76 15.82
C LYS A 109 -11.98 4.57 14.53
N ASP A 110 -11.66 4.01 13.38
CA ASP A 110 -11.92 4.66 12.09
C ASP A 110 -13.44 4.81 11.84
N ILE A 111 -14.25 3.82 12.26
CA ILE A 111 -15.71 3.84 12.17
C ILE A 111 -16.31 4.88 13.13
N GLU A 112 -15.87 4.88 14.38
CA GLU A 112 -16.30 5.86 15.39
C GLU A 112 -15.97 7.29 14.99
N GLY A 113 -14.85 7.47 14.29
CA GLY A 113 -14.43 8.75 13.70
C GLY A 113 -15.13 9.11 12.38
N GLY A 114 -16.09 8.31 11.90
CA GLY A 114 -16.81 8.56 10.64
C GLY A 114 -15.98 8.37 9.36
N VAL A 115 -14.78 7.80 9.47
CA VAL A 115 -13.86 7.60 8.33
C VAL A 115 -14.24 6.38 7.50
N ARG A 116 -14.95 5.40 8.09
CA ARG A 116 -15.28 4.11 7.46
C ARG A 116 -16.66 3.61 7.88
N THR A 117 -17.21 2.73 7.05
CA THR A 117 -18.46 2.00 7.29
C THR A 117 -18.18 0.66 8.00
N ALA A 118 -19.19 0.11 8.71
CA ALA A 118 -19.02 -1.07 9.55
C ALA A 118 -18.62 -2.35 8.79
N ASP A 119 -18.99 -2.45 7.50
CA ASP A 119 -18.69 -3.59 6.63
C ASP A 119 -17.20 -3.83 6.40
N VAL A 120 -16.37 -2.80 6.62
CA VAL A 120 -14.91 -2.87 6.41
C VAL A 120 -14.24 -3.89 7.34
N VAL A 121 -14.76 -4.11 8.55
CA VAL A 121 -14.15 -5.00 9.55
C VAL A 121 -14.14 -6.44 9.04
N ALA A 122 -15.34 -6.99 8.74
CA ALA A 122 -15.48 -8.36 8.26
C ALA A 122 -14.63 -8.62 7.00
N ARG A 123 -14.69 -7.70 6.03
CA ARG A 123 -13.91 -7.75 4.79
C ARG A 123 -12.40 -7.73 5.03
N SER A 124 -11.93 -6.95 5.98
CA SER A 124 -10.50 -6.84 6.29
C SER A 124 -9.99 -8.08 7.02
N LEU A 125 -10.76 -8.62 7.97
CA LEU A 125 -10.39 -9.83 8.70
C LEU A 125 -10.33 -11.06 7.77
N ALA A 126 -11.30 -11.22 6.88
CA ALA A 126 -11.31 -12.31 5.90
C ALA A 126 -10.07 -12.31 4.96
N ARG A 127 -9.46 -11.15 4.73
CA ARG A 127 -8.28 -11.01 3.86
C ARG A 127 -6.94 -11.18 4.57
N LEU A 128 -6.89 -11.24 5.91
CA LEU A 128 -5.62 -11.37 6.65
C LEU A 128 -4.76 -12.58 6.24
N PRO A 129 -5.33 -13.79 6.01
CA PRO A 129 -4.55 -14.94 5.58
C PRO A 129 -3.85 -14.72 4.22
N CYS A 130 -4.50 -14.02 3.26
CA CYS A 130 -3.94 -13.77 1.94
C CYS A 130 -2.60 -13.03 2.03
N TYR A 131 -2.50 -12.00 2.88
CA TYR A 131 -1.27 -11.21 3.00
C TYR A 131 -0.08 -12.00 3.55
N ARG A 132 -0.32 -13.09 4.29
CA ARG A 132 0.74 -13.97 4.82
C ARG A 132 1.37 -14.81 3.70
N GLN A 133 0.60 -15.12 2.65
CA GLN A 133 1.02 -15.98 1.54
C GLN A 133 1.75 -15.21 0.42
N LEU A 134 1.66 -13.87 0.38
CA LEU A 134 2.32 -13.07 -0.64
C LEU A 134 3.85 -13.24 -0.60
N ASN A 135 4.50 -13.19 -1.73
CA ASN A 135 5.96 -13.15 -1.84
C ASN A 135 6.50 -11.74 -1.56
N THR A 136 6.42 -11.33 -0.29
CA THR A 136 6.82 -9.99 0.18
C THR A 136 7.52 -10.11 1.53
N ARG A 137 8.34 -9.13 1.89
CA ARG A 137 8.87 -9.03 3.25
C ARG A 137 7.74 -8.68 4.23
N LYS A 138 7.57 -9.50 5.26
CA LYS A 138 6.53 -9.30 6.28
C LYS A 138 7.05 -8.42 7.40
N ILE A 139 6.29 -7.37 7.75
CA ILE A 139 6.58 -6.51 8.91
C ILE A 139 5.35 -6.47 9.80
N ASP A 140 5.48 -6.97 11.01
CA ASP A 140 4.42 -6.90 12.01
C ASP A 140 4.30 -5.48 12.57
N THR A 141 3.07 -4.99 12.66
CA THR A 141 2.74 -3.66 13.19
C THR A 141 1.98 -3.71 14.53
N ALA A 142 1.69 -4.90 15.06
CA ALA A 142 1.04 -5.05 16.35
C ALA A 142 1.94 -4.48 17.46
N GLY A 143 1.35 -3.69 18.37
CA GLY A 143 2.10 -3.06 19.47
C GLY A 143 3.18 -2.05 19.07
N ARG A 144 3.26 -1.67 17.80
CA ARG A 144 4.31 -0.76 17.28
C ARG A 144 3.75 0.57 16.82
N THR A 145 4.49 1.63 17.03
CA THR A 145 4.16 2.94 16.48
C THR A 145 4.42 2.98 14.96
N PRO A 146 3.65 3.74 14.19
CA PRO A 146 3.89 3.91 12.76
C PRO A 146 5.31 4.44 12.46
N GLY A 147 5.86 5.30 13.31
CA GLY A 147 7.22 5.82 13.18
C GLY A 147 8.29 4.73 13.32
N ALA A 148 8.13 3.80 14.27
CA ALA A 148 9.04 2.67 14.43
C ALA A 148 9.01 1.72 13.24
N VAL A 149 7.82 1.52 12.64
CA VAL A 149 7.67 0.71 11.41
C VAL A 149 8.34 1.42 10.23
N ALA A 150 8.09 2.71 10.05
CA ALA A 150 8.72 3.51 8.99
C ALA A 150 10.26 3.51 9.11
N ALA A 151 10.81 3.71 10.32
CA ALA A 151 12.23 3.68 10.56
C ALA A 151 12.86 2.29 10.27
N GLN A 152 12.13 1.20 10.48
CA GLN A 152 12.59 -0.13 10.07
C GLN A 152 12.65 -0.26 8.54
N ILE A 153 11.64 0.24 7.83
CA ILE A 153 11.61 0.20 6.36
C ILE A 153 12.71 1.05 5.77
N ALA A 154 12.97 2.23 6.33
CA ALA A 154 14.02 3.14 5.85
C ALA A 154 15.44 2.57 5.90
N ARG A 155 15.66 1.47 6.62
CA ARG A 155 16.97 0.79 6.75
C ARG A 155 17.16 -0.37 5.78
N LEU A 156 16.19 -0.66 4.94
CA LEU A 156 16.26 -1.74 3.94
C LEU A 156 17.04 -1.30 2.71
#